data_deb453f54152ea17528a2799601646e3
#
_entry.id   deb453f54152ea17528a2799601646e3
#
_cell.length_a   1.000
_cell.length_b   1.000
_cell.length_c   1.000
_cell.angle_alpha   90.00
_cell.angle_beta   90.00
_cell.angle_gamma   90.00
#
_symmetry.space_group_name_H-M   'P 1'
#
loop_
_entity.id
_entity.type
_entity.pdbx_description
1 polymer ?
#
loop_
_entity_poly.entity_id
_entity_poly.type
_entity_poly.pdbx_seq_one_letter_code
_entity_poly.pdbx_strand_id
1 'polypeptide(L)'
;MKPADLERECQNLLFKWGHTAVLRDEFANKRRGNTPPSLDIEIDGKIMDIRSITQGGLFGNALMAKNKQLANVKKKTGIISDSVCLHFHDPNMFSEEKLLHDAEWFKQTIQNVGSTQRIKHIYVVINGASELKICDI
;
A
#
# COMPACT_ATOMS: atom_id res chain seq x y z
N MET A 1 -7.23 13.74 -9.99
CA MET A 1 -8.01 13.34 -8.80
C MET A 1 -7.25 13.68 -7.53
N LYS A 2 -7.95 14.10 -6.51
CA LYS A 2 -7.36 14.36 -5.20
C LYS A 2 -7.00 13.03 -4.51
N PRO A 3 -5.98 13.00 -3.64
CA PRO A 3 -5.61 11.79 -2.92
C PRO A 3 -6.77 11.11 -2.16
N ALA A 4 -7.65 11.90 -1.54
CA ALA A 4 -8.82 11.37 -0.83
C ALA A 4 -9.80 10.67 -1.77
N ASP A 5 -9.94 11.16 -3.00
CA ASP A 5 -10.81 10.54 -4.00
C ASP A 5 -10.24 9.21 -4.50
N LEU A 6 -8.92 9.13 -4.64
CA LEU A 6 -8.22 7.89 -5.02
C LEU A 6 -8.35 6.83 -3.93
N GLU A 7 -8.19 7.21 -2.66
CA GLU A 7 -8.36 6.29 -1.54
C GLU A 7 -9.79 5.75 -1.48
N ARG A 8 -10.78 6.61 -1.71
CA ARG A 8 -12.19 6.22 -1.72
C ARG A 8 -12.51 5.31 -2.90
N GLU A 9 -11.93 5.57 -4.07
CA GLU A 9 -12.05 4.67 -5.21
C GLU A 9 -11.54 3.26 -4.86
N CYS A 10 -10.38 3.19 -4.24
CA CYS A 10 -9.79 1.93 -3.79
C CYS A 10 -10.74 1.20 -2.82
N GLN A 11 -11.26 1.90 -1.83
CA GLN A 11 -12.24 1.36 -0.88
C GLN A 11 -13.48 0.82 -1.60
N ASN A 12 -14.03 1.58 -2.54
CA ASN A 12 -15.25 1.20 -3.26
C ASN A 12 -15.03 -0.03 -4.14
N LEU A 13 -13.87 -0.14 -4.78
CA LEU A 13 -13.53 -1.33 -5.57
C LEU A 13 -13.46 -2.58 -4.68
N LEU A 14 -12.82 -2.47 -3.52
CA LEU A 14 -12.73 -3.58 -2.56
C LEU A 14 -14.11 -4.02 -2.08
N PHE A 15 -15.00 -3.07 -1.75
CA PHE A 15 -16.39 -3.40 -1.40
C PHE A 15 -17.12 -4.11 -2.53
N LYS A 16 -16.95 -3.62 -3.75
CA LYS A 16 -17.57 -4.21 -4.94
C LYS A 16 -17.15 -5.67 -5.11
N TRP A 17 -15.92 -6.01 -4.74
CA TRP A 17 -15.39 -7.38 -4.85
C TRP A 17 -15.65 -8.23 -3.61
N GLY A 18 -16.41 -7.73 -2.63
CA GLY A 18 -16.82 -8.50 -1.45
C GLY A 18 -15.86 -8.44 -0.26
N HIS A 19 -14.90 -7.51 -0.26
CA HIS A 19 -13.95 -7.33 0.84
C HIS A 19 -14.43 -6.26 1.82
N THR A 20 -14.01 -6.35 3.07
CA THR A 20 -14.14 -5.23 4.01
C THR A 20 -12.99 -4.26 3.77
N ALA A 21 -13.28 -2.97 3.81
CA ALA A 21 -12.28 -1.93 3.59
C ALA A 21 -12.67 -0.68 4.38
N VAL A 22 -11.88 -0.35 5.39
CA VAL A 22 -12.14 0.78 6.29
C VAL A 22 -11.01 1.78 6.17
N LEU A 23 -11.32 2.99 5.68
CA LEU A 23 -10.35 4.08 5.64
C LEU A 23 -10.12 4.59 7.06
N ARG A 24 -8.86 4.85 7.39
CA ARG A 24 -8.47 5.33 8.70
C ARG A 24 -8.43 6.85 8.71
N ASP A 25 -8.95 7.47 9.77
CA ASP A 25 -9.04 8.92 9.88
C ASP A 25 -7.70 9.53 10.32
N GLU A 26 -6.94 10.02 9.34
CA GLU A 26 -5.71 10.76 9.59
C GLU A 26 -5.95 12.18 10.10
N PHE A 27 -7.12 12.76 9.80
CA PHE A 27 -7.46 14.14 10.18
C PHE A 27 -7.59 14.33 11.68
N ALA A 28 -8.10 13.35 12.41
CA ALA A 28 -8.24 13.44 13.86
C ALA A 28 -6.87 13.61 14.54
N ASN A 29 -5.84 12.93 14.02
CA ASN A 29 -4.48 13.04 14.55
C ASN A 29 -3.84 14.38 14.22
N LYS A 30 -4.08 14.94 13.04
CA LYS A 30 -3.58 16.26 12.66
C LYS A 30 -4.18 17.36 13.50
N ARG A 31 -5.47 17.29 13.83
CA ARG A 31 -6.15 18.27 14.68
C ARG A 31 -5.62 18.32 16.12
N ARG A 32 -5.06 17.21 16.60
CA ARG A 32 -4.47 17.11 17.94
C ARG A 32 -3.01 17.60 17.97
N GLY A 33 -2.50 18.15 16.87
CA GLY A 33 -1.11 18.56 16.75
C GLY A 33 -0.14 17.39 16.74
N ASN A 34 -0.65 16.18 16.60
CA ASN A 34 0.12 14.97 16.58
C ASN A 34 0.09 14.41 15.15
N THR A 35 1.27 14.31 14.51
CA THR A 35 1.41 13.73 13.17
C THR A 35 2.21 12.44 13.23
N PRO A 36 1.73 11.37 13.93
CA PRO A 36 2.42 10.10 13.87
C PRO A 36 2.30 9.56 12.44
N PRO A 37 3.29 8.82 11.95
CA PRO A 37 3.12 8.08 10.72
C PRO A 37 1.91 7.17 10.88
N SER A 38 1.00 7.19 9.90
CA SER A 38 -0.24 6.42 9.96
C SER A 38 -0.35 5.55 8.72
N LEU A 39 -1.18 4.53 8.83
CA LEU A 39 -1.56 3.66 7.72
C LEU A 39 -2.99 4.01 7.31
N ASP A 40 -3.28 3.91 6.01
CA ASP A 40 -4.47 4.51 5.39
C ASP A 40 -5.72 3.67 5.50
N ILE A 41 -5.59 2.34 5.49
CA ILE A 41 -6.73 1.45 5.29
C ILE A 41 -6.58 0.15 6.07
N GLU A 42 -7.73 -0.41 6.44
CA GLU A 42 -7.83 -1.77 6.96
C GLU A 42 -8.62 -2.61 5.95
N ILE A 43 -8.00 -3.64 5.39
CA ILE A 43 -8.60 -4.54 4.40
C ILE A 43 -8.70 -5.93 5.00
N ASP A 44 -9.93 -6.45 5.14
CA ASP A 44 -10.18 -7.78 5.72
C ASP A 44 -9.47 -7.98 7.06
N GLY A 45 -9.45 -6.94 7.88
CA GLY A 45 -8.81 -6.95 9.20
C GLY A 45 -7.32 -6.64 9.20
N LYS A 46 -6.68 -6.45 8.05
CA LYS A 46 -5.26 -6.11 7.96
C LYS A 46 -5.07 -4.62 7.68
N ILE A 47 -4.24 -3.99 8.52
CA ILE A 47 -3.93 -2.56 8.39
C ILE A 47 -2.74 -2.40 7.45
N MET A 48 -2.88 -1.50 6.47
CA MET A 48 -1.83 -1.24 5.50
C MET A 48 -1.93 0.17 4.92
N ASP A 49 -0.91 0.57 4.18
CA ASP A 49 -0.91 1.84 3.48
C ASP A 49 -1.35 1.66 2.03
N ILE A 50 -1.90 2.73 1.44
CA ILE A 50 -2.27 2.76 0.03
C ILE A 50 -1.27 3.62 -0.73
N ARG A 51 -0.77 3.10 -1.83
CA ARG A 51 -0.04 3.88 -2.83
C ARG A 51 -0.84 3.88 -4.12
N SER A 52 -1.45 5.01 -4.47
CA SER A 52 -2.12 5.16 -5.76
C SER A 52 -1.10 5.47 -6.83
N ILE A 53 -1.09 4.66 -7.88
CA ILE A 53 -0.19 4.79 -9.01
C ILE A 53 -0.91 5.58 -10.09
N THR A 54 -0.48 6.82 -10.31
CA THR A 54 -1.09 7.74 -11.26
C THR A 54 -0.20 8.02 -12.46
N GLN A 55 1.07 7.62 -12.37
CA GLN A 55 2.06 7.79 -13.44
C GLN A 55 2.84 6.51 -13.60
N GLY A 56 3.34 6.25 -14.79
CA GLY A 56 4.29 5.17 -15.01
C GLY A 56 5.54 5.40 -14.16
N GLY A 57 6.01 4.38 -13.49
CA GLY A 57 7.16 4.51 -12.63
C GLY A 57 7.65 3.17 -12.10
N LEU A 58 8.64 3.24 -11.21
CA LEU A 58 9.24 2.06 -10.61
C LEU A 58 8.47 1.70 -9.33
N PHE A 59 7.79 0.56 -9.34
CA PHE A 59 7.10 0.05 -8.15
C PHE A 59 8.09 -0.27 -7.02
N GLY A 60 9.32 -0.62 -7.38
CA GLY A 60 10.37 -0.92 -6.40
C GLY A 60 10.65 0.25 -5.46
N ASN A 61 10.69 1.49 -5.98
CA ASN A 61 10.89 2.68 -5.15
C ASN A 61 9.72 2.88 -4.18
N ALA A 62 8.50 2.64 -4.63
CA ALA A 62 7.32 2.70 -3.76
C ALA A 62 7.42 1.65 -2.65
N LEU A 63 7.83 0.43 -2.96
CA LEU A 63 8.01 -0.64 -1.98
C LEU A 63 9.08 -0.29 -0.96
N MET A 64 10.21 0.28 -1.39
CA MET A 64 11.28 0.73 -0.48
C MET A 64 10.76 1.80 0.49
N ALA A 65 10.05 2.80 -0.02
CA ALA A 65 9.51 3.88 0.80
C ALA A 65 8.47 3.35 1.80
N LYS A 66 7.58 2.46 1.37
CA LYS A 66 6.56 1.89 2.25
C LYS A 66 7.16 0.95 3.29
N ASN A 67 8.19 0.19 2.94
CA ASN A 67 8.89 -0.66 3.90
C ASN A 67 9.51 0.17 5.04
N LYS A 68 10.11 1.32 4.71
CA LYS A 68 10.64 2.26 5.70
C LYS A 68 9.53 2.86 6.56
N GLN A 69 8.39 3.20 5.96
CA GLN A 69 7.23 3.73 6.68
C GLN A 69 6.70 2.72 7.69
N LEU A 70 6.63 1.43 7.34
CA LEU A 70 6.19 0.39 8.27
C LEU A 70 7.10 0.27 9.50
N ALA A 71 8.42 0.44 9.31
CA ALA A 71 9.35 0.47 10.42
C ALA A 71 9.08 1.66 11.37
N ASN A 72 8.83 2.85 10.81
CA ASN A 72 8.51 4.04 11.58
C ASN A 72 7.17 3.92 12.32
N VAL A 73 6.15 3.36 11.66
CA VAL A 73 4.84 3.14 12.27
C VAL A 73 4.96 2.20 13.47
N LYS A 74 5.68 1.09 13.33
CA LYS A 74 5.93 0.17 14.43
C LYS A 74 6.62 0.85 15.60
N LYS A 75 7.67 1.62 15.31
CA LYS A 75 8.46 2.31 16.33
C LYS A 75 7.62 3.34 17.12
N LYS A 76 6.77 4.08 16.44
CA LYS A 76 6.03 5.20 17.04
C LYS A 76 4.67 4.83 17.58
N THR A 77 4.00 3.83 17.02
CA THR A 77 2.62 3.46 17.39
C THR A 77 2.47 2.03 17.90
N GLY A 78 3.47 1.18 17.70
CA GLY A 78 3.39 -0.24 18.02
C GLY A 78 2.59 -1.06 17.02
N ILE A 79 2.00 -0.43 16.00
CA ILE A 79 1.23 -1.13 14.97
C ILE A 79 2.17 -1.89 14.06
N ILE A 80 1.89 -3.17 13.85
CA ILE A 80 2.66 -4.04 12.96
C ILE A 80 1.83 -4.31 11.71
N SER A 81 2.42 -4.02 10.55
CA SER A 81 1.83 -4.35 9.25
C SER A 81 2.87 -5.05 8.38
N ASP A 82 2.40 -5.98 7.56
CA ASP A 82 3.24 -6.75 6.64
C ASP A 82 2.81 -6.57 5.18
N SER A 83 1.93 -5.60 4.92
CA SER A 83 1.26 -5.47 3.63
C SER A 83 1.25 -4.02 3.13
N VAL A 84 1.16 -3.87 1.83
CA VAL A 84 0.95 -2.59 1.16
C VAL A 84 -0.10 -2.78 0.06
N CYS A 85 -0.92 -1.76 -0.15
CA CYS A 85 -1.92 -1.75 -1.21
C CYS A 85 -1.46 -0.83 -2.33
N LEU A 86 -1.27 -1.38 -3.52
CA LEU A 86 -1.02 -0.61 -4.74
C LEU A 86 -2.34 -0.45 -5.49
N HIS A 87 -2.78 0.78 -5.63
CA HIS A 87 -4.02 1.14 -6.30
C HIS A 87 -3.73 1.75 -7.66
N PHE A 88 -4.32 1.18 -8.71
CA PHE A 88 -4.16 1.63 -10.09
C PHE A 88 -5.48 2.21 -10.58
N HIS A 89 -5.59 3.55 -10.56
CA HIS A 89 -6.74 4.25 -11.13
C HIS A 89 -6.85 4.00 -12.63
N ASP A 90 -5.71 4.07 -13.33
CA ASP A 90 -5.62 3.73 -14.75
C ASP A 90 -5.07 2.30 -14.88
N PRO A 91 -5.88 1.34 -15.38
CA PRO A 91 -5.42 -0.04 -15.52
C PRO A 91 -4.22 -0.20 -16.46
N ASN A 92 -3.98 0.75 -17.36
CA ASN A 92 -2.84 0.71 -18.28
C ASN A 92 -1.50 0.94 -17.56
N MET A 93 -1.53 1.47 -16.33
CA MET A 93 -0.33 1.64 -15.50
C MET A 93 0.12 0.34 -14.84
N PHE A 94 -0.71 -0.69 -14.83
CA PHE A 94 -0.38 -1.97 -14.24
C PHE A 94 0.29 -2.92 -15.24
N SER A 95 1.37 -3.54 -14.81
CA SER A 95 2.05 -4.64 -15.51
C SER A 95 2.46 -5.67 -14.46
N GLU A 96 1.95 -6.88 -14.57
CA GLU A 96 2.30 -7.96 -13.64
C GLU A 96 3.79 -8.31 -13.74
N GLU A 97 4.33 -8.38 -14.94
CA GLU A 97 5.74 -8.66 -15.17
C GLU A 97 6.63 -7.62 -14.49
N LYS A 98 6.29 -6.35 -14.64
CA LYS A 98 7.04 -5.26 -14.00
C LYS A 98 6.92 -5.32 -12.48
N LEU A 99 5.74 -5.61 -11.95
CA LEU A 99 5.54 -5.73 -10.51
C LEU A 99 6.41 -6.84 -9.93
N LEU A 100 6.43 -8.01 -10.55
CA LEU A 100 7.24 -9.14 -10.09
C LEU A 100 8.74 -8.84 -10.18
N HIS A 101 9.18 -8.21 -11.26
CA HIS A 101 10.56 -7.77 -11.42
C HIS A 101 10.96 -6.76 -10.33
N ASP A 102 10.14 -5.76 -10.08
CA ASP A 102 10.41 -4.72 -9.10
C ASP A 102 10.31 -5.25 -7.66
N ALA A 103 9.45 -6.21 -7.40
CA ALA A 103 9.36 -6.86 -6.09
C ALA A 103 10.65 -7.65 -5.81
N GLU A 104 11.19 -8.35 -6.80
CA GLU A 104 12.46 -9.07 -6.64
C GLU A 104 13.63 -8.11 -6.41
N TRP A 105 13.67 -7.00 -7.16
CA TRP A 105 14.65 -5.95 -6.95
C TRP A 105 14.56 -5.37 -5.53
N PHE A 106 13.36 -5.13 -5.04
CA PHE A 106 13.11 -4.66 -3.68
C PHE A 106 13.68 -5.64 -2.63
N LYS A 107 13.37 -6.92 -2.76
CA LYS A 107 13.84 -7.95 -1.83
C LYS A 107 15.37 -7.99 -1.78
N GLN A 108 16.03 -7.97 -2.93
CA GLN A 108 17.48 -8.00 -3.01
C GLN A 108 18.10 -6.73 -2.45
N THR A 109 17.50 -5.56 -2.73
CA THR A 109 17.99 -4.28 -2.23
C THR A 109 17.91 -4.22 -0.71
N ILE A 110 16.79 -4.67 -0.12
CA ILE A 110 16.63 -4.75 1.34
C ILE A 110 17.71 -5.65 1.95
N GLN A 111 17.97 -6.79 1.36
CA GLN A 111 19.00 -7.71 1.83
C GLN A 111 20.40 -7.10 1.74
N ASN A 112 20.71 -6.44 0.62
CA ASN A 112 22.02 -5.85 0.38
C ASN A 112 22.33 -4.70 1.34
N VAL A 113 21.33 -3.91 1.73
CA VAL A 113 21.52 -2.81 2.70
C VAL A 113 21.40 -3.28 4.16
N GLY A 114 21.16 -4.56 4.39
CA GLY A 114 21.05 -5.11 5.74
C GLY A 114 19.81 -4.70 6.50
N SER A 115 18.75 -4.28 5.80
CA SER A 115 17.49 -3.89 6.42
C SER A 115 16.53 -5.06 6.53
N THR A 116 15.51 -4.90 7.36
CA THR A 116 14.47 -5.90 7.53
C THR A 116 13.38 -5.75 6.46
N GLN A 117 13.08 -6.82 5.74
CA GLN A 117 11.94 -6.85 4.84
C GLN A 117 10.65 -6.96 5.64
N ARG A 118 9.85 -5.90 5.65
CA ARG A 118 8.59 -5.84 6.39
C ARG A 118 7.40 -6.15 5.50
N ILE A 119 7.46 -5.76 4.22
CA ILE A 119 6.40 -6.04 3.25
C ILE A 119 6.51 -7.47 2.79
N LYS A 120 5.50 -8.27 3.12
CA LYS A 120 5.38 -9.67 2.72
C LYS A 120 4.28 -9.89 1.68
N HIS A 121 3.31 -8.96 1.62
CA HIS A 121 2.13 -9.08 0.77
C HIS A 121 1.87 -7.74 0.08
N ILE A 122 1.65 -7.80 -1.24
CA ILE A 122 1.26 -6.65 -2.04
C ILE A 122 -0.19 -6.88 -2.49
N TYR A 123 -1.10 -6.03 -2.01
CA TYR A 123 -2.49 -6.03 -2.45
C TYR A 123 -2.58 -5.14 -3.67
N VAL A 124 -3.12 -5.66 -4.77
CA VAL A 124 -3.21 -4.94 -6.05
C VAL A 124 -4.67 -4.69 -6.37
N VAL A 125 -5.06 -3.42 -6.37
CA VAL A 125 -6.42 -2.97 -6.63
C VAL A 125 -6.41 -2.19 -7.94
N ILE A 126 -7.01 -2.76 -8.99
CA ILE A 126 -7.00 -2.19 -10.33
C ILE A 126 -8.41 -1.77 -10.71
N ASN A 127 -8.59 -0.50 -11.06
CA ASN A 127 -9.87 0.01 -11.56
C ASN A 127 -10.23 -0.73 -12.85
N GLY A 128 -11.46 -1.26 -12.92
CA GLY A 128 -11.93 -2.05 -14.06
C GLY A 128 -11.64 -3.55 -13.97
N ALA A 129 -10.86 -3.99 -12.97
CA ALA A 129 -10.68 -5.43 -12.74
C ALA A 129 -11.92 -6.03 -12.04
N SER A 130 -11.96 -7.36 -11.96
CA SER A 130 -13.08 -8.09 -11.36
C SER A 130 -12.79 -8.60 -9.95
N GLU A 131 -11.54 -8.54 -9.50
CA GLU A 131 -11.15 -9.08 -8.19
C GLU A 131 -9.86 -8.46 -7.67
N LEU A 132 -9.66 -8.58 -6.37
CA LEU A 132 -8.41 -8.23 -5.70
C LEU A 132 -7.33 -9.25 -6.05
N LYS A 133 -6.12 -8.76 -6.31
CA LYS A 133 -4.94 -9.61 -6.44
C LYS A 133 -4.06 -9.42 -5.21
N ILE A 134 -3.53 -10.52 -4.69
CA ILE A 134 -2.55 -10.50 -3.60
C ILE A 134 -1.30 -11.19 -4.08
N CYS A 135 -0.19 -10.47 -4.07
CA CYS A 135 1.12 -10.98 -4.45
C CYS A 135 1.95 -11.17 -3.18
N ASP A 136 2.31 -12.41 -2.88
CA ASP A 136 3.19 -12.74 -1.74
C ASP A 136 4.64 -12.68 -2.19
N ILE A 137 5.48 -12.03 -1.41
CA ILE A 137 6.88 -11.81 -1.78
C ILE A 137 7.87 -12.21 -0.67
#